data_5cf8dadf0d48980502baa9fdcf1b58b6
#
_entry.id   5cf8dadf0d48980502baa9fdcf1b58b6
#
_cell.length_a   1.000
_cell.length_b   1.000
_cell.length_c   1.000
_cell.angle_alpha   90.00
_cell.angle_beta   90.00
_cell.angle_gamma   90.00
#
_symmetry.space_group_name_H-M   'P 1'
#
loop_
_entity.id
_entity.type
_entity.pdbx_description
1 polymer ?
#
loop_
_entity_poly.entity_id
_entity_poly.type
_entity_poly.pdbx_seq_one_letter_code
_entity_poly.pdbx_strand_id
1 'polypeptide(L)'
;MSVAFVNNTKTVLLLGTLMALVVGVGYALGGSAAILPALVIAVIMNFAAFFFSGTIAIKSMRGQEVTSGQLYEMVDDLRQRANLPMPRVYVCPHQAPNAFATGRSPKHAAVAVTQGALQLLTRDELEGVMAHELAHVKNRDTLTSTIAATVGGLMGMLAYGMMLFGGGNREGGNPLLAIGAVLLGAVGAAVIKAMLSR
;
A
#
# COMPACT_ATOMS: atom_id res chain seq x y z
N MET A 1 -11.26 12.05 -19.66
CA MET A 1 -10.10 12.03 -18.75
C MET A 1 -9.59 10.60 -18.69
N SER A 2 -8.28 10.33 -18.87
CA SER A 2 -7.80 8.95 -18.84
C SER A 2 -7.80 8.40 -17.38
N VAL A 3 -8.09 7.09 -17.23
CA VAL A 3 -8.09 6.41 -15.90
C VAL A 3 -6.75 6.62 -15.18
N ALA A 4 -5.64 6.54 -15.90
CA ALA A 4 -4.31 6.78 -15.36
C ALA A 4 -4.13 8.20 -14.80
N PHE A 5 -4.73 9.22 -15.42
CA PHE A 5 -4.69 10.59 -14.90
C PHE A 5 -5.43 10.69 -13.56
N VAL A 6 -6.63 10.13 -13.48
CA VAL A 6 -7.42 10.10 -12.23
C VAL A 6 -6.65 9.39 -11.10
N ASN A 7 -6.04 8.25 -11.40
CA ASN A 7 -5.29 7.48 -10.42
C ASN A 7 -4.00 8.20 -9.97
N ASN A 8 -3.28 8.85 -10.88
CA ASN A 8 -2.14 9.69 -10.51
C ASN A 8 -2.57 10.86 -9.60
N THR A 9 -3.70 11.51 -9.89
CA THR A 9 -4.24 12.59 -9.04
C THR A 9 -4.60 12.07 -7.65
N LYS A 10 -5.23 10.90 -7.54
CA LYS A 10 -5.50 10.25 -6.25
C LYS A 10 -4.21 9.98 -5.45
N THR A 11 -3.17 9.51 -6.12
CA THR A 11 -1.86 9.27 -5.48
C THR A 11 -1.26 10.58 -4.92
N VAL A 12 -1.29 11.66 -5.71
CA VAL A 12 -0.78 12.97 -5.26
C VAL A 12 -1.59 13.48 -4.07
N LEU A 13 -2.91 13.38 -4.11
CA LEU A 13 -3.78 13.78 -3.01
C LEU A 13 -3.51 12.96 -1.74
N LEU A 14 -3.30 11.63 -1.88
CA LEU A 14 -2.98 10.76 -0.76
C LEU A 14 -1.65 11.14 -0.09
N LEU A 15 -0.60 11.36 -0.89
CA LEU A 15 0.70 11.77 -0.39
C LEU A 15 0.66 13.17 0.24
N GLY A 16 -0.10 14.10 -0.35
CA GLY A 16 -0.32 15.44 0.22
C GLY A 16 -1.06 15.39 1.56
N THR A 17 -2.09 14.54 1.66
CA THR A 17 -2.82 14.33 2.92
C THR A 17 -1.92 13.73 3.99
N LEU A 18 -1.09 12.74 3.65
CA LEU A 18 -0.12 12.16 4.58
C LEU A 18 0.86 13.23 5.09
N MET A 19 1.38 14.06 4.20
CA MET A 19 2.28 15.17 4.57
C MET A 19 1.58 16.15 5.53
N ALA A 20 0.36 16.57 5.20
CA ALA A 20 -0.41 17.50 6.04
C ALA A 20 -0.70 16.91 7.43
N LEU A 21 -1.01 15.60 7.50
CA LEU A 21 -1.23 14.92 8.78
C LEU A 21 0.03 14.89 9.65
N VAL A 22 1.18 14.50 9.08
CA VAL A 22 2.44 14.42 9.85
C VAL A 22 2.85 15.80 10.36
N VAL A 23 2.75 16.84 9.53
CA VAL A 23 3.07 18.22 9.93
C VAL A 23 2.06 18.74 10.96
N GLY A 24 0.77 18.45 10.78
CA GLY A 24 -0.29 18.85 11.72
C GLY A 24 -0.10 18.22 13.10
N VAL A 25 0.24 16.92 13.15
CA VAL A 25 0.57 16.23 14.41
C VAL A 25 1.84 16.84 15.02
N GLY A 26 2.87 17.08 14.24
CA GLY A 26 4.09 17.74 14.71
C GLY A 26 3.79 19.08 15.35
N TYR A 27 3.00 19.91 14.69
CA TYR A 27 2.57 21.22 15.23
C TYR A 27 1.76 21.08 16.52
N ALA A 28 0.82 20.14 16.58
CA ALA A 28 -0.01 19.91 17.76
C ALA A 28 0.81 19.47 18.99
N LEU A 29 1.90 18.73 18.78
CA LEU A 29 2.75 18.20 19.87
C LEU A 29 3.87 19.15 20.28
N GLY A 30 4.45 19.92 19.35
CA GLY A 30 5.64 20.76 19.62
C GLY A 30 5.54 22.19 19.12
N GLY A 31 4.34 22.65 18.73
CA GLY A 31 4.11 24.00 18.25
C GLY A 31 4.90 24.33 16.97
N SER A 32 5.17 25.61 16.76
CA SER A 32 5.87 26.08 15.56
C SER A 32 7.29 25.51 15.41
N ALA A 33 7.97 25.20 16.50
CA ALA A 33 9.33 24.63 16.47
C ALA A 33 9.36 23.20 15.87
N ALA A 34 8.26 22.46 15.95
CA ALA A 34 8.18 21.09 15.43
C ALA A 34 7.78 21.02 13.95
N ILE A 35 7.38 22.13 13.32
CA ILE A 35 6.93 22.13 11.91
C ILE A 35 8.05 21.64 10.98
N LEU A 36 9.26 22.20 11.11
CA LEU A 36 10.38 21.85 10.23
C LEU A 36 10.83 20.39 10.40
N PRO A 37 11.06 19.87 11.61
CA PRO A 37 11.33 18.44 11.81
C PRO A 37 10.21 17.54 11.27
N ALA A 38 8.95 17.88 11.52
CA ALA A 38 7.81 17.11 11.02
C ALA A 38 7.74 17.11 9.49
N LEU A 39 8.04 18.23 8.84
CA LEU A 39 8.10 18.32 7.38
C LEU A 39 9.20 17.41 6.81
N VAL A 40 10.38 17.39 7.41
CA VAL A 40 11.47 16.49 6.98
C VAL A 40 11.05 15.04 7.11
N ILE A 41 10.44 14.66 8.23
CA ILE A 41 9.91 13.30 8.43
C ILE A 41 8.84 12.98 7.39
N ALA A 42 7.91 13.90 7.14
CA ALA A 42 6.84 13.71 6.15
C ALA A 42 7.39 13.47 4.72
N VAL A 43 8.42 14.23 4.33
CA VAL A 43 9.09 14.05 3.02
C VAL A 43 9.75 12.68 2.95
N ILE A 44 10.48 12.26 3.97
CA ILE A 44 11.13 10.94 4.02
C ILE A 44 10.08 9.82 3.96
N MET A 45 9.00 9.93 4.72
CA MET A 45 7.91 8.95 4.72
C MET A 45 7.23 8.86 3.35
N ASN A 46 6.93 9.99 2.72
CA ASN A 46 6.33 10.02 1.39
C ASN A 46 7.24 9.40 0.33
N PHE A 47 8.54 9.72 0.39
CA PHE A 47 9.53 9.11 -0.49
C PHE A 47 9.57 7.60 -0.29
N ALA A 48 9.66 7.14 0.95
CA ALA A 48 9.68 5.72 1.27
C ALA A 48 8.39 5.01 0.81
N ALA A 49 7.22 5.59 1.06
CA ALA A 49 5.93 5.05 0.60
C ALA A 49 5.86 4.96 -0.93
N PHE A 50 6.30 5.98 -1.64
CA PHE A 50 6.28 5.98 -3.10
C PHE A 50 7.23 4.94 -3.71
N PHE A 51 8.47 4.86 -3.22
CA PHE A 51 9.49 4.01 -3.83
C PHE A 51 9.47 2.56 -3.33
N PHE A 52 9.15 2.33 -2.07
CA PHE A 52 9.33 1.02 -1.42
C PHE A 52 8.03 0.30 -1.10
N SER A 53 6.85 0.93 -1.25
CA SER A 53 5.57 0.29 -0.91
C SER A 53 5.36 -1.06 -1.60
N GLY A 54 5.70 -1.18 -2.89
CA GLY A 54 5.62 -2.44 -3.61
C GLY A 54 6.55 -3.53 -3.05
N THR A 55 7.79 -3.16 -2.72
CA THR A 55 8.76 -4.08 -2.12
C THR A 55 8.33 -4.49 -0.71
N ILE A 56 7.77 -3.55 0.05
CA ILE A 56 7.23 -3.81 1.40
C ILE A 56 6.06 -4.80 1.30
N ALA A 57 5.13 -4.59 0.37
CA ALA A 57 3.99 -5.48 0.16
C ALA A 57 4.43 -6.92 -0.16
N ILE A 58 5.36 -7.10 -1.09
CA ILE A 58 5.90 -8.42 -1.44
C ILE A 58 6.63 -9.07 -0.25
N LYS A 59 7.49 -8.31 0.44
CA LYS A 59 8.24 -8.83 1.60
C LYS A 59 7.32 -9.19 2.76
N SER A 60 6.29 -8.40 3.05
CA SER A 60 5.32 -8.70 4.11
C SER A 60 4.55 -10.00 3.85
N MET A 61 4.32 -10.33 2.58
CA MET A 61 3.69 -11.56 2.12
C MET A 61 4.72 -12.70 1.91
N ARG A 62 5.99 -12.49 2.26
CA ARG A 62 7.09 -13.46 2.06
C ARG A 62 7.17 -13.99 0.64
N GLY A 63 6.91 -13.10 -0.36
CA GLY A 63 6.88 -13.46 -1.77
C GLY A 63 8.25 -13.96 -2.25
N GLN A 64 8.25 -15.11 -2.91
CA GLN A 64 9.41 -15.70 -3.58
C GLN A 64 9.27 -15.42 -5.07
N GLU A 65 10.30 -14.84 -5.68
CA GLU A 65 10.30 -14.52 -7.09
C GLU A 65 10.41 -15.81 -7.93
N VAL A 66 9.59 -15.90 -8.96
CA VAL A 66 9.63 -16.98 -9.94
C VAL A 66 9.93 -16.41 -11.33
N THR A 67 10.90 -17.01 -12.02
CA THR A 67 11.40 -16.55 -13.31
C THR A 67 11.15 -17.55 -14.44
N SER A 68 10.44 -18.65 -14.15
CA SER A 68 10.10 -19.70 -15.12
C SER A 68 8.90 -20.51 -14.63
N GLY A 69 8.35 -21.37 -15.50
CA GLY A 69 7.25 -22.27 -15.21
C GLY A 69 5.89 -21.69 -15.56
N GLN A 70 4.83 -22.49 -15.36
CA GLN A 70 3.49 -22.22 -15.87
C GLN A 70 2.92 -20.85 -15.47
N LEU A 71 3.13 -20.42 -14.22
CA LEU A 71 2.66 -19.11 -13.77
C LEU A 71 3.38 -17.96 -14.49
N TYR A 72 4.71 -18.08 -14.65
CA TYR A 72 5.51 -17.09 -15.35
C TYR A 72 5.09 -16.96 -16.82
N GLU A 73 4.95 -18.10 -17.51
CA GLU A 73 4.52 -18.15 -18.91
C GLU A 73 3.11 -17.57 -19.10
N MET A 74 2.18 -17.90 -18.21
CA MET A 74 0.83 -17.32 -18.20
C MET A 74 0.88 -15.79 -18.08
N VAL A 75 1.68 -15.27 -17.16
CA VAL A 75 1.82 -13.81 -16.97
C VAL A 75 2.50 -13.17 -18.19
N ASP A 76 3.47 -13.86 -18.81
CA ASP A 76 4.12 -13.36 -20.03
C ASP A 76 3.13 -13.27 -21.21
N ASP A 77 2.30 -14.27 -21.43
CA ASP A 77 1.25 -14.23 -22.45
C ASP A 77 0.25 -13.08 -22.20
N LEU A 78 -0.22 -12.95 -20.96
CA LEU A 78 -1.18 -11.92 -20.59
C LEU A 78 -0.62 -10.51 -20.74
N ARG A 79 0.63 -10.27 -20.29
CA ARG A 79 1.25 -8.94 -20.43
C ARG A 79 1.48 -8.56 -21.89
N GLN A 80 1.79 -9.54 -22.77
CA GLN A 80 1.93 -9.31 -24.21
C GLN A 80 0.60 -8.85 -24.81
N ARG A 81 -0.49 -9.55 -24.52
CA ARG A 81 -1.86 -9.17 -24.94
C ARG A 81 -2.26 -7.78 -24.43
N ALA A 82 -1.83 -7.42 -23.21
CA ALA A 82 -2.10 -6.12 -22.60
C ALA A 82 -1.16 -4.99 -23.08
N ASN A 83 -0.10 -5.31 -23.83
CA ASN A 83 0.99 -4.42 -24.23
C ASN A 83 1.69 -3.78 -23.01
N LEU A 84 2.07 -4.63 -22.04
CA LEU A 84 2.75 -4.24 -20.81
C LEU A 84 4.20 -4.78 -20.81
N PRO A 85 5.14 -4.09 -20.14
CA PRO A 85 6.43 -4.69 -19.80
C PRO A 85 6.21 -5.89 -18.86
N MET A 86 7.15 -6.86 -18.88
CA MET A 86 7.08 -8.03 -18.00
C MET A 86 7.16 -7.58 -16.53
N PRO A 87 6.13 -7.84 -15.70
CA PRO A 87 6.23 -7.59 -14.28
C PRO A 87 7.06 -8.68 -13.60
N ARG A 88 7.58 -8.40 -12.40
CA ARG A 88 8.15 -9.46 -11.57
C ARG A 88 7.01 -10.34 -11.02
N VAL A 89 7.20 -11.65 -11.05
CA VAL A 89 6.19 -12.63 -10.65
C VAL A 89 6.61 -13.27 -9.33
N TYR A 90 5.69 -13.34 -8.37
CA TYR A 90 5.95 -13.88 -7.03
C TYR A 90 4.92 -14.91 -6.63
N VAL A 91 5.37 -15.92 -5.87
CA VAL A 91 4.52 -16.86 -5.13
C VAL A 91 4.69 -16.60 -3.63
N CYS A 92 3.58 -16.41 -2.94
CA CYS A 92 3.55 -16.17 -1.51
C CYS A 92 3.14 -17.43 -0.75
N PRO A 93 3.84 -17.84 0.33
CA PRO A 93 3.60 -19.09 1.06
C PRO A 93 2.41 -18.97 2.05
N HIS A 94 1.26 -18.49 1.57
CA HIS A 94 0.04 -18.34 2.35
C HIS A 94 -1.04 -19.27 1.82
N GLN A 95 -1.79 -19.90 2.76
CA GLN A 95 -2.88 -20.83 2.41
C GLN A 95 -4.18 -20.10 2.05
N ALA A 96 -4.41 -18.91 2.57
CA ALA A 96 -5.56 -18.08 2.17
C ALA A 96 -5.41 -17.72 0.67
N PRO A 97 -6.40 -18.05 -0.20
CA PRO A 97 -6.31 -17.77 -1.62
C PRO A 97 -6.33 -16.25 -1.83
N ASN A 98 -5.29 -15.74 -2.50
CA ASN A 98 -5.17 -14.33 -2.83
C ASN A 98 -4.24 -14.13 -4.03
N ALA A 99 -4.49 -13.06 -4.79
CA ALA A 99 -3.57 -12.53 -5.79
C ALA A 99 -3.60 -11.01 -5.72
N PHE A 100 -2.51 -10.36 -6.06
CA PHE A 100 -2.44 -8.89 -6.10
C PHE A 100 -1.34 -8.40 -7.01
N ALA A 101 -1.55 -7.21 -7.55
CA ALA A 101 -0.51 -6.45 -8.24
C ALA A 101 -0.05 -5.28 -7.37
N THR A 102 1.23 -4.92 -7.51
CA THR A 102 1.84 -3.80 -6.80
C THR A 102 2.90 -3.12 -7.68
N GLY A 103 3.36 -1.96 -7.27
CA GLY A 103 4.45 -1.24 -7.95
C GLY A 103 4.07 0.17 -8.35
N ARG A 104 5.08 1.05 -8.45
CA ARG A 104 4.89 2.49 -8.71
C ARG A 104 4.59 2.83 -10.19
N SER A 105 4.80 1.91 -11.09
CA SER A 105 4.52 2.09 -12.53
C SER A 105 4.54 0.74 -13.25
N PRO A 106 4.00 0.62 -14.48
CA PRO A 106 4.07 -0.63 -15.24
C PRO A 106 5.49 -1.20 -15.41
N LYS A 107 6.52 -0.34 -15.53
CA LYS A 107 7.93 -0.76 -15.61
C LYS A 107 8.50 -1.31 -14.29
N HIS A 108 7.85 -1.03 -13.17
CA HIS A 108 8.26 -1.45 -11.83
C HIS A 108 7.13 -2.22 -11.14
N ALA A 109 6.30 -2.89 -11.94
CA ALA A 109 5.22 -3.70 -11.44
C ALA A 109 5.70 -5.07 -10.96
N ALA A 110 4.99 -5.60 -10.00
CA ALA A 110 5.08 -6.97 -9.55
C ALA A 110 3.67 -7.54 -9.40
N VAL A 111 3.49 -8.80 -9.72
CA VAL A 111 2.27 -9.56 -9.46
C VAL A 111 2.59 -10.73 -8.55
N ALA A 112 1.71 -11.02 -7.63
CA ALA A 112 1.89 -12.07 -6.66
C ALA A 112 0.64 -12.92 -6.54
N VAL A 113 0.83 -14.22 -6.33
CA VAL A 113 -0.24 -15.18 -6.07
C VAL A 113 0.14 -16.03 -4.85
N THR A 114 -0.82 -16.39 -4.02
CA THR A 114 -0.57 -17.26 -2.88
C THR A 114 -0.61 -18.73 -3.29
N GLN A 115 0.08 -19.57 -2.51
CA GLN A 115 0.01 -21.03 -2.69
C GLN A 115 -1.42 -21.54 -2.59
N GLY A 116 -2.25 -20.98 -1.69
CA GLY A 116 -3.66 -21.34 -1.58
C GLY A 116 -4.45 -21.04 -2.85
N ALA A 117 -4.18 -19.91 -3.53
CA ALA A 117 -4.82 -19.62 -4.81
C ALA A 117 -4.36 -20.57 -5.92
N LEU A 118 -3.07 -20.92 -5.98
CA LEU A 118 -2.54 -21.89 -6.95
C LEU A 118 -3.10 -23.31 -6.75
N GLN A 119 -3.46 -23.66 -5.52
CA GLN A 119 -4.06 -24.97 -5.20
C GLN A 119 -5.57 -25.01 -5.44
N LEU A 120 -6.24 -23.88 -5.25
CA LEU A 120 -7.70 -23.78 -5.32
C LEU A 120 -8.22 -23.54 -6.72
N LEU A 121 -7.54 -22.67 -7.49
CA LEU A 121 -8.02 -22.20 -8.79
C LEU A 121 -7.58 -23.14 -9.91
N THR A 122 -8.48 -23.38 -10.85
CA THR A 122 -8.14 -23.98 -12.14
C THR A 122 -7.24 -23.02 -12.93
N ARG A 123 -6.58 -23.52 -13.97
CA ARG A 123 -5.72 -22.69 -14.83
C ARG A 123 -6.48 -21.49 -15.42
N ASP A 124 -7.69 -21.71 -15.90
CA ASP A 124 -8.50 -20.68 -16.56
C ASP A 124 -8.98 -19.62 -15.55
N GLU A 125 -9.34 -20.03 -14.34
CA GLU A 125 -9.69 -19.11 -13.26
C GLU A 125 -8.49 -18.28 -12.81
N LEU A 126 -7.31 -18.91 -12.68
CA LEU A 126 -6.07 -18.22 -12.35
C LEU A 126 -5.68 -17.24 -13.46
N GLU A 127 -5.82 -17.60 -14.75
CA GLU A 127 -5.59 -16.70 -15.89
C GLU A 127 -6.51 -15.49 -15.80
N GLY A 128 -7.79 -15.66 -15.48
CA GLY A 128 -8.74 -14.58 -15.29
C GLY A 128 -8.35 -13.64 -14.15
N VAL A 129 -7.91 -14.18 -13.01
CA VAL A 129 -7.43 -13.40 -11.86
C VAL A 129 -6.16 -12.64 -12.24
N MET A 130 -5.18 -13.28 -12.86
CA MET A 130 -3.93 -12.60 -13.26
C MET A 130 -4.15 -11.54 -14.32
N ALA A 131 -5.10 -11.75 -15.26
CA ALA A 131 -5.50 -10.74 -16.23
C ALA A 131 -6.13 -9.51 -15.55
N HIS A 132 -6.93 -9.73 -14.50
CA HIS A 132 -7.50 -8.66 -13.68
C HIS A 132 -6.40 -7.84 -12.98
N GLU A 133 -5.43 -8.51 -12.36
CA GLU A 133 -4.29 -7.85 -11.71
C GLU A 133 -3.42 -7.04 -12.70
N LEU A 134 -3.20 -7.57 -13.90
CA LEU A 134 -2.49 -6.84 -14.95
C LEU A 134 -3.28 -5.64 -15.48
N ALA A 135 -4.61 -5.68 -15.45
CA ALA A 135 -5.43 -4.50 -15.77
C ALA A 135 -5.21 -3.37 -14.75
N HIS A 136 -5.02 -3.69 -13.47
CA HIS A 136 -4.63 -2.71 -12.45
C HIS A 136 -3.26 -2.09 -12.74
N VAL A 137 -2.29 -2.89 -13.17
CA VAL A 137 -0.97 -2.38 -13.60
C VAL A 137 -1.12 -1.41 -14.78
N LYS A 138 -1.91 -1.76 -15.80
CA LYS A 138 -2.18 -0.94 -16.98
C LYS A 138 -2.84 0.40 -16.63
N ASN A 139 -3.79 0.37 -15.70
CA ASN A 139 -4.56 1.53 -15.25
C ASN A 139 -3.80 2.40 -14.23
N ARG A 140 -2.61 1.96 -13.77
CA ARG A 140 -1.78 2.64 -12.77
C ARG A 140 -2.49 2.90 -11.43
N ASP A 141 -3.37 2.02 -11.00
CA ASP A 141 -4.04 2.13 -9.71
C ASP A 141 -3.37 1.28 -8.61
N THR A 142 -2.47 0.37 -8.99
CA THR A 142 -1.65 -0.42 -8.06
C THR A 142 -0.86 0.44 -7.08
N LEU A 143 -0.27 1.55 -7.56
CA LEU A 143 0.49 2.47 -6.71
C LEU A 143 -0.42 3.08 -5.64
N THR A 144 -1.56 3.63 -6.03
CA THR A 144 -2.52 4.26 -5.10
C THR A 144 -2.98 3.28 -4.03
N SER A 145 -3.37 2.06 -4.44
CA SER A 145 -3.84 1.01 -3.53
C SER A 145 -2.72 0.57 -2.58
N THR A 146 -1.50 0.39 -3.08
CA THR A 146 -0.35 -0.05 -2.27
C THR A 146 0.08 1.03 -1.28
N ILE A 147 0.12 2.30 -1.69
CA ILE A 147 0.41 3.42 -0.78
C ILE A 147 -0.69 3.52 0.28
N ALA A 148 -1.97 3.45 -0.10
CA ALA A 148 -3.08 3.50 0.84
C ALA A 148 -2.99 2.39 1.89
N ALA A 149 -2.69 1.16 1.48
CA ALA A 149 -2.49 0.03 2.40
C ALA A 149 -1.28 0.23 3.32
N THR A 150 -0.16 0.74 2.78
CA THR A 150 1.07 1.01 3.56
C THR A 150 0.82 2.11 4.60
N VAL A 151 0.20 3.22 4.18
CA VAL A 151 -0.16 4.32 5.08
C VAL A 151 -1.12 3.85 6.16
N GLY A 152 -2.15 3.08 5.79
CA GLY A 152 -3.09 2.51 6.76
C GLY A 152 -2.43 1.60 7.78
N GLY A 153 -1.51 0.75 7.35
CA GLY A 153 -0.73 -0.10 8.23
C GLY A 153 0.14 0.70 9.19
N LEU A 154 0.84 1.73 8.70
CA LEU A 154 1.66 2.62 9.53
C LEU A 154 0.80 3.40 10.55
N MET A 155 -0.36 3.92 10.13
CA MET A 155 -1.29 4.60 11.03
C MET A 155 -1.84 3.67 12.10
N GLY A 156 -2.15 2.42 11.73
CA GLY A 156 -2.56 1.39 12.70
C GLY A 156 -1.46 1.07 13.72
N MET A 157 -0.21 0.95 13.27
CA MET A 157 0.93 0.73 14.18
C MET A 157 1.17 1.93 15.11
N LEU A 158 1.07 3.15 14.59
CA LEU A 158 1.20 4.37 15.40
C LEU A 158 0.07 4.45 16.44
N ALA A 159 -1.19 4.22 16.04
CA ALA A 159 -2.33 4.21 16.95
C ALA A 159 -2.16 3.15 18.05
N TYR A 160 -1.72 1.95 17.68
CA TYR A 160 -1.45 0.87 18.63
C TYR A 160 -0.28 1.21 19.58
N GLY A 161 0.81 1.77 19.06
CA GLY A 161 1.93 2.24 19.85
C GLY A 161 1.53 3.33 20.85
N MET A 162 0.74 4.32 20.40
CA MET A 162 0.22 5.36 21.28
C MET A 162 -0.74 4.80 22.35
N MET A 163 -1.53 3.78 22.03
CA MET A 163 -2.38 3.09 23.00
C MET A 163 -1.55 2.35 24.05
N LEU A 164 -0.49 1.65 23.65
CA LEU A 164 0.39 0.92 24.58
C LEU A 164 1.24 1.84 25.45
N PHE A 165 1.78 2.91 24.89
CA PHE A 165 2.71 3.80 25.58
C PHE A 165 2.06 5.08 26.12
N GLY A 166 0.87 5.49 25.57
CA GLY A 166 0.16 6.69 25.97
C GLY A 166 -1.01 6.45 26.92
N GLY A 167 -1.51 5.22 27.03
CA GLY A 167 -2.71 4.85 27.82
C GLY A 167 -2.43 4.05 29.09
N GLY A 168 -1.20 3.92 29.52
CA GLY A 168 -0.92 3.30 30.84
C GLY A 168 -1.45 4.19 31.95
N ASN A 169 -2.12 3.58 32.97
CA ASN A 169 -2.58 4.14 34.25
C ASN A 169 -1.44 4.79 35.07
N ARG A 170 -0.70 5.70 34.48
CA ARG A 170 0.26 6.57 35.18
C ARG A 170 -0.39 7.94 35.26
N GLU A 171 -0.50 8.44 36.47
CA GLU A 171 -0.83 9.84 36.75
C GLU A 171 0.01 10.75 35.84
N GLY A 172 -0.61 11.30 34.78
CA GLY A 172 0.07 12.16 33.81
C GLY A 172 -0.09 11.79 32.32
N GLY A 173 -0.86 10.77 31.97
CA GLY A 173 -1.16 10.46 30.56
C GLY A 173 -1.82 11.64 29.86
N ASN A 174 -1.23 12.13 28.75
CA ASN A 174 -1.77 13.26 28.00
C ASN A 174 -2.99 12.79 27.18
N PRO A 175 -4.24 13.18 27.55
CA PRO A 175 -5.44 12.74 26.83
C PRO A 175 -5.47 13.20 25.37
N LEU A 176 -4.73 14.26 25.01
CA LEU A 176 -4.57 14.71 23.62
C LEU A 176 -3.84 13.69 22.75
N LEU A 177 -2.90 12.92 23.32
CA LEU A 177 -2.20 11.84 22.60
C LEU A 177 -3.17 10.69 22.27
N ALA A 178 -4.05 10.30 23.20
CA ALA A 178 -5.04 9.28 22.97
C ALA A 178 -6.06 9.70 21.90
N ILE A 179 -6.54 10.94 21.96
CA ILE A 179 -7.45 11.52 20.97
C ILE A 179 -6.75 11.59 19.61
N GLY A 180 -5.50 12.05 19.56
CA GLY A 180 -4.69 12.09 18.34
C GLY A 180 -4.53 10.71 17.69
N ALA A 181 -4.30 9.66 18.48
CA ALA A 181 -4.19 8.29 17.99
C ALA A 181 -5.51 7.79 17.37
N VAL A 182 -6.64 8.04 18.02
CA VAL A 182 -7.97 7.67 17.51
C VAL A 182 -8.28 8.41 16.22
N LEU A 183 -8.02 9.70 16.15
CA LEU A 183 -8.23 10.51 14.94
C LEU A 183 -7.33 10.06 13.79
N LEU A 184 -6.05 9.79 14.04
CA LEU A 184 -5.13 9.26 13.03
C LEU A 184 -5.59 7.89 12.50
N GLY A 185 -6.03 7.00 13.38
CA GLY A 185 -6.59 5.70 13.00
C GLY A 185 -7.86 5.84 12.16
N ALA A 186 -8.78 6.71 12.57
CA ALA A 186 -10.04 6.97 11.87
C ALA A 186 -9.80 7.61 10.48
N VAL A 187 -8.91 8.59 10.37
CA VAL A 187 -8.56 9.23 9.10
C VAL A 187 -7.84 8.23 8.19
N GLY A 188 -6.91 7.43 8.71
CA GLY A 188 -6.24 6.38 7.95
C GLY A 188 -7.24 5.37 7.37
N ALA A 189 -8.18 4.88 8.19
CA ALA A 189 -9.24 3.97 7.75
C ALA A 189 -10.18 4.61 6.72
N ALA A 190 -10.56 5.88 6.91
CA ALA A 190 -11.41 6.61 5.96
C ALA A 190 -10.72 6.81 4.61
N VAL A 191 -9.42 7.15 4.61
CA VAL A 191 -8.62 7.32 3.38
C VAL A 191 -8.52 5.99 2.64
N ILE A 192 -8.23 4.88 3.34
CA ILE A 192 -8.19 3.54 2.75
C ILE A 192 -9.55 3.20 2.13
N LYS A 193 -10.63 3.37 2.88
CA LYS A 193 -11.98 3.08 2.41
C LYS A 193 -12.33 3.93 1.18
N ALA A 194 -12.05 5.22 1.19
CA ALA A 194 -12.33 6.11 0.05
C ALA A 194 -11.52 5.76 -1.20
N MET A 195 -10.31 5.22 -1.06
CA MET A 195 -9.43 4.83 -2.17
C MET A 195 -9.75 3.44 -2.72
N LEU A 196 -10.18 2.51 -1.86
CA LEU A 196 -10.51 1.13 -2.23
C LEU A 196 -11.98 0.94 -2.61
N SER A 197 -12.88 1.85 -2.17
CA SER A 197 -14.29 1.78 -2.55
C SER A 197 -14.46 2.18 -4.01
N ARG A 198 -14.84 1.23 -4.84
CA ARG A 198 -15.45 1.43 -6.17
C ARG A 198 -16.84 0.88 -6.16
#